data_93983555a8004c455fc5fdd438a95838
#
_entry.id   93983555a8004c455fc5fdd438a95838
#
_cell.length_a   1.000
_cell.length_b   1.000
_cell.length_c   1.000
_cell.angle_alpha   90.00
_cell.angle_beta   90.00
_cell.angle_gamma   90.00
#
_symmetry.space_group_name_H-M   'P 1'
#
loop_
_entity.id
_entity.type
_entity.pdbx_description
1 polymer ?
#
loop_
_entity_poly.entity_id
_entity_poly.type
_entity_poly.pdbx_seq_one_letter_code
_entity_poly.pdbx_strand_id
1 'polypeptide(L)'
;MLFDTRGRRRHVIRVVYAVLALLMGASLFLVVGPFNLGELAGDGGSSSANEVLEDRAERIEDRLKATPQDEELWLALTRARLNAGTSLMETDPQTGAEVVTSEARTQFEAGITAWRRYLERTKEPNPVAASLIAGTFFSLAENSSGFEEIDEYVEGAAEAQALAAKGRPSPGALSTLAIYEYFDGNFAAGDEASKQAQDLVRTKAEKKEISRALVPYRKNAKRFNKQAKEFEKAQQSAGGKEEAFENALGGLGGGAGLGATSP
;
A
#
# COMPACT_ATOMS: atom_id res chain seq x y z
N MET A 1 10.11 -28.54 -28.48
CA MET A 1 8.67 -28.54 -28.85
C MET A 1 7.88 -29.01 -27.66
N LEU A 2 7.36 -28.07 -26.84
CA LEU A 2 6.83 -28.37 -25.50
C LEU A 2 5.31 -28.18 -25.37
N PHE A 3 4.58 -27.95 -26.43
CA PHE A 3 3.11 -27.79 -26.39
C PHE A 3 2.44 -28.62 -27.48
N ASP A 4 1.99 -29.81 -27.08
CA ASP A 4 1.09 -30.63 -27.88
C ASP A 4 -0.34 -30.07 -27.74
N THR A 5 -0.84 -29.41 -28.82
CA THR A 5 -2.13 -28.74 -28.85
C THR A 5 -3.25 -29.62 -29.43
N ARG A 6 -3.09 -30.93 -29.53
CA ARG A 6 -4.08 -31.87 -30.07
C ARG A 6 -4.76 -32.66 -28.96
N GLY A 7 -6.07 -32.60 -28.86
CA GLY A 7 -6.87 -33.44 -28.00
C GLY A 7 -7.59 -32.73 -26.85
N ARG A 8 -8.09 -33.49 -25.87
CA ARG A 8 -8.87 -33.04 -24.67
C ARG A 8 -8.24 -31.90 -23.89
N ARG A 9 -6.93 -31.72 -23.96
CA ARG A 9 -6.17 -30.63 -23.31
C ARG A 9 -6.56 -29.23 -23.83
N ARG A 10 -7.01 -29.11 -25.07
CA ARG A 10 -7.45 -27.83 -25.65
C ARG A 10 -8.69 -27.27 -24.97
N HIS A 11 -9.59 -28.11 -24.51
CA HIS A 11 -10.75 -27.70 -23.72
C HIS A 11 -10.34 -27.28 -22.30
N VAL A 12 -9.44 -28.01 -21.66
CA VAL A 12 -8.92 -27.67 -20.34
C VAL A 12 -8.20 -26.31 -20.37
N ILE A 13 -7.34 -26.10 -21.37
CA ILE A 13 -6.63 -24.83 -21.55
C ILE A 13 -7.62 -23.68 -21.76
N ARG A 14 -8.65 -23.85 -22.61
CA ARG A 14 -9.69 -22.83 -22.81
C ARG A 14 -10.49 -22.53 -21.55
N VAL A 15 -10.81 -23.57 -20.76
CA VAL A 15 -11.50 -23.39 -19.48
C VAL A 15 -10.61 -22.64 -18.48
N VAL A 16 -9.33 -22.99 -18.40
CA VAL A 16 -8.36 -22.29 -17.52
C VAL A 16 -8.24 -20.81 -17.92
N TYR A 17 -8.09 -20.50 -19.22
CA TYR A 17 -8.05 -19.12 -19.69
C TYR A 17 -9.39 -18.38 -19.49
N ALA A 18 -10.52 -19.05 -19.66
CA ALA A 18 -11.83 -18.47 -19.38
C ALA A 18 -12.02 -18.17 -17.90
N VAL A 19 -11.58 -19.07 -17.01
CA VAL A 19 -11.61 -18.86 -15.56
C VAL A 19 -10.63 -17.73 -15.14
N LEU A 20 -9.44 -17.68 -15.73
CA LEU A 20 -8.46 -16.61 -15.48
C LEU A 20 -8.99 -15.25 -15.97
N ALA A 21 -9.59 -15.19 -17.17
CA ALA A 21 -10.23 -14.00 -17.69
C ALA A 21 -11.43 -13.54 -16.84
N LEU A 22 -12.20 -14.50 -16.33
CA LEU A 22 -13.32 -14.24 -15.45
C LEU A 22 -12.87 -13.76 -14.07
N LEU A 23 -11.78 -14.32 -13.53
CA LEU A 23 -11.17 -13.88 -12.28
C LEU A 23 -10.54 -12.49 -12.43
N MET A 24 -9.85 -12.20 -13.55
CA MET A 24 -9.36 -10.87 -13.86
C MET A 24 -10.50 -9.86 -14.03
N GLY A 25 -11.55 -10.23 -14.76
CA GLY A 25 -12.74 -9.39 -14.92
C GLY A 25 -13.48 -9.16 -13.60
N ALA A 26 -13.65 -10.20 -12.77
CA ALA A 26 -14.24 -10.07 -11.44
C ALA A 26 -13.38 -9.25 -10.48
N SER A 27 -12.06 -9.36 -10.57
CA SER A 27 -11.13 -8.53 -9.81
C SER A 27 -11.28 -7.05 -10.19
N LEU A 28 -11.38 -6.75 -11.49
CA LEU A 28 -11.63 -5.39 -11.98
C LEU A 28 -12.98 -4.86 -11.50
N PHE A 29 -14.01 -5.70 -11.47
CA PHE A 29 -15.35 -5.35 -10.95
C PHE A 29 -15.35 -5.12 -9.42
N LEU A 30 -14.54 -5.85 -8.68
CA LEU A 30 -14.40 -5.68 -7.23
C LEU A 30 -13.61 -4.42 -6.85
N VAL A 31 -12.64 -4.04 -7.67
CA VAL A 31 -11.84 -2.81 -7.46
C VAL A 31 -12.61 -1.56 -7.86
N VAL A 32 -13.39 -1.64 -8.96
CA VAL A 32 -14.13 -0.47 -9.50
C VAL A 32 -15.50 -0.30 -8.83
N GLY A 33 -16.08 -1.34 -8.19
CA GLY A 33 -17.43 -1.32 -7.60
C GLY A 33 -18.53 -1.26 -8.67
N PRO A 34 -19.81 -1.20 -8.30
CA PRO A 34 -20.93 -1.11 -9.25
C PRO A 34 -21.02 0.33 -9.80
N PHE A 35 -20.07 0.71 -10.64
CA PHE A 35 -20.12 1.98 -11.34
C PHE A 35 -20.90 1.84 -12.62
N ASN A 36 -21.73 2.85 -12.89
CA ASN A 36 -22.49 3.03 -14.12
C ASN A 36 -21.50 3.16 -15.30
N LEU A 37 -21.21 2.02 -15.96
CA LEU A 37 -20.42 1.99 -17.20
C LEU A 37 -21.03 2.87 -18.32
N GLY A 38 -22.27 3.31 -18.15
CA GLY A 38 -22.94 4.25 -19.05
C GLY A 38 -22.37 5.66 -19.01
N GLU A 39 -21.76 6.08 -17.89
CA GLU A 39 -21.11 7.40 -17.78
C GLU A 39 -19.69 7.41 -18.36
N LEU A 40 -19.05 6.24 -18.43
CA LEU A 40 -17.70 6.10 -19.02
C LEU A 40 -17.72 6.00 -20.55
N ALA A 41 -18.90 5.70 -21.15
CA ALA A 41 -19.07 5.51 -22.60
C ALA A 41 -19.63 6.77 -23.32
N GLY A 42 -19.82 7.87 -22.62
CA GLY A 42 -20.33 9.12 -23.14
C GLY A 42 -19.23 10.09 -23.57
N ASP A 43 -19.09 10.19 -24.85
CA ASP A 43 -18.47 11.24 -25.65
C ASP A 43 -16.92 11.33 -25.63
N GLY A 44 -16.38 11.11 -26.83
CA GLY A 44 -14.96 11.08 -27.17
C GLY A 44 -14.25 12.41 -27.04
N GLY A 45 -13.79 12.68 -25.85
CA GLY A 45 -12.70 13.58 -25.57
C GLY A 45 -11.70 12.82 -24.70
N SER A 46 -10.42 12.93 -25.00
CA SER A 46 -9.33 12.36 -24.23
C SER A 46 -9.14 13.08 -22.88
N SER A 47 -10.20 13.19 -22.09
CA SER A 47 -10.07 13.46 -20.68
C SER A 47 -9.32 12.25 -20.13
N SER A 48 -8.09 12.46 -19.68
CA SER A 48 -7.31 11.36 -19.14
C SER A 48 -8.12 10.74 -17.99
N ALA A 49 -7.99 9.44 -17.81
CA ALA A 49 -8.67 8.76 -16.71
C ALA A 49 -8.42 9.45 -15.36
N ASN A 50 -7.32 10.19 -15.26
CA ASN A 50 -6.91 11.00 -14.12
C ASN A 50 -7.87 12.16 -13.84
N GLU A 51 -8.27 12.95 -14.89
CA GLU A 51 -9.24 14.05 -14.74
C GLU A 51 -10.58 13.55 -14.20
N VAL A 52 -11.05 12.38 -14.68
CA VAL A 52 -12.30 11.78 -14.20
C VAL A 52 -12.22 11.40 -12.71
N LEU A 53 -11.05 10.92 -12.26
CA LEU A 53 -10.84 10.57 -10.86
C LEU A 53 -10.72 11.80 -9.96
N GLU A 54 -10.07 12.86 -10.43
CA GLU A 54 -9.96 14.15 -9.74
C GLU A 54 -11.31 14.84 -9.64
N ASP A 55 -12.04 14.97 -10.72
CA ASP A 55 -13.41 15.49 -10.77
C ASP A 55 -14.36 14.77 -9.80
N ARG A 56 -14.16 13.46 -9.66
CA ARG A 56 -14.94 12.68 -8.69
C ARG A 56 -14.62 13.08 -7.27
N ALA A 57 -13.33 13.25 -6.93
CA ALA A 57 -12.92 13.67 -5.60
C ALA A 57 -13.46 15.07 -5.29
N GLU A 58 -13.38 16.01 -6.23
CA GLU A 58 -13.91 17.37 -6.09
C GLU A 58 -15.42 17.38 -5.85
N ARG A 59 -16.19 16.60 -6.61
CA ARG A 59 -17.64 16.47 -6.39
C ARG A 59 -17.99 15.93 -4.99
N ILE A 60 -17.16 15.05 -4.43
CA ILE A 60 -17.35 14.56 -3.06
C ILE A 60 -17.01 15.65 -2.06
N GLU A 61 -15.95 16.43 -2.28
CA GLU A 61 -15.56 17.56 -1.44
C GLU A 61 -16.67 18.63 -1.42
N ASP A 62 -17.27 18.93 -2.56
CA ASP A 62 -18.41 19.88 -2.63
C ASP A 62 -19.60 19.40 -1.81
N ARG A 63 -19.89 18.11 -1.82
CA ARG A 63 -20.94 17.52 -0.97
C ARG A 63 -20.58 17.61 0.51
N LEU A 64 -19.32 17.38 0.85
CA LEU A 64 -18.82 17.48 2.23
C LEU A 64 -18.92 18.89 2.79
N LYS A 65 -18.87 19.96 1.96
CA LYS A 65 -19.12 21.33 2.41
C LYS A 65 -20.52 21.50 2.99
N ALA A 66 -21.51 20.77 2.44
CA ALA A 66 -22.89 20.79 2.94
C ALA A 66 -23.11 19.80 4.12
N THR A 67 -22.39 18.69 4.13
CA THR A 67 -22.56 17.61 5.13
C THR A 67 -21.21 17.17 5.71
N PRO A 68 -20.49 18.03 6.49
CA PRO A 68 -19.12 17.74 6.95
C PRO A 68 -19.02 16.62 8.00
N GLN A 69 -20.15 16.13 8.52
CA GLN A 69 -20.22 15.04 9.49
C GLN A 69 -20.53 13.67 8.85
N ASP A 70 -20.73 13.62 7.54
CA ASP A 70 -21.06 12.39 6.81
C ASP A 70 -19.80 11.48 6.70
N GLU A 71 -19.78 10.41 7.49
CA GLU A 71 -18.64 9.47 7.51
C GLU A 71 -18.48 8.71 6.20
N GLU A 72 -19.58 8.41 5.50
CA GLU A 72 -19.52 7.69 4.22
C GLU A 72 -18.92 8.55 3.12
N LEU A 73 -19.17 9.86 3.13
CA LEU A 73 -18.56 10.79 2.20
C LEU A 73 -17.05 10.95 2.47
N TRP A 74 -16.62 10.98 3.71
CA TRP A 74 -15.19 10.99 4.05
C TRP A 74 -14.49 9.70 3.59
N LEU A 75 -15.12 8.54 3.79
CA LEU A 75 -14.62 7.27 3.29
C LEU A 75 -14.56 7.24 1.75
N ALA A 76 -15.60 7.78 1.08
CA ALA A 76 -15.63 7.88 -0.37
C ALA A 76 -14.54 8.82 -0.90
N LEU A 77 -14.29 9.96 -0.24
CA LEU A 77 -13.22 10.90 -0.58
C LEU A 77 -11.85 10.25 -0.42
N THR A 78 -11.62 9.54 0.69
CA THR A 78 -10.40 8.77 0.90
C THR A 78 -10.11 7.88 -0.31
N ARG A 79 -11.07 7.04 -0.71
CA ARG A 79 -10.90 6.13 -1.85
C ARG A 79 -10.70 6.85 -3.17
N ALA A 80 -11.42 7.96 -3.40
CA ALA A 80 -11.30 8.72 -4.64
C ALA A 80 -9.90 9.33 -4.78
N ARG A 81 -9.37 9.94 -3.70
CA ARG A 81 -8.04 10.52 -3.68
C ARG A 81 -6.93 9.47 -3.82
N LEU A 82 -7.07 8.28 -3.16
CA LEU A 82 -6.11 7.19 -3.33
C LEU A 82 -6.10 6.65 -4.76
N ASN A 83 -7.26 6.49 -5.39
CA ASN A 83 -7.34 6.04 -6.78
C ASN A 83 -6.72 7.06 -7.73
N ALA A 84 -6.98 8.36 -7.53
CA ALA A 84 -6.34 9.42 -8.30
C ALA A 84 -4.81 9.38 -8.13
N GLY A 85 -4.30 9.26 -6.90
CA GLY A 85 -2.86 9.12 -6.67
C GLY A 85 -2.26 7.90 -7.35
N THR A 86 -2.92 6.74 -7.24
CA THR A 86 -2.44 5.52 -7.90
C THR A 86 -2.38 5.65 -9.43
N SER A 87 -3.32 6.35 -10.05
CA SER A 87 -3.33 6.56 -11.51
C SER A 87 -2.24 7.53 -11.99
N LEU A 88 -1.65 8.29 -11.07
CA LEU A 88 -0.56 9.24 -11.33
C LEU A 88 0.83 8.67 -10.99
N MET A 89 0.90 7.43 -10.47
CA MET A 89 2.17 6.75 -10.28
C MET A 89 2.80 6.37 -11.61
N GLU A 90 4.12 6.37 -11.66
CA GLU A 90 4.90 5.97 -12.82
C GLU A 90 5.70 4.71 -12.51
N THR A 91 6.07 3.97 -13.55
CA THR A 91 6.99 2.85 -13.43
C THR A 91 8.34 3.26 -13.99
N ASP A 92 9.39 3.17 -13.18
CA ASP A 92 10.76 3.38 -13.65
C ASP A 92 11.12 2.34 -14.72
N PRO A 93 11.42 2.75 -15.94
CA PRO A 93 11.68 1.83 -17.05
C PRO A 93 12.99 1.02 -16.89
N GLN A 94 13.88 1.42 -15.99
CA GLN A 94 15.14 0.74 -15.75
C GLN A 94 15.06 -0.30 -14.65
N THR A 95 14.31 0.00 -13.58
CA THR A 95 14.21 -0.86 -12.40
C THR A 95 12.89 -1.60 -12.32
N GLY A 96 11.86 -1.15 -13.03
CA GLY A 96 10.49 -1.65 -12.91
C GLY A 96 9.81 -1.24 -11.59
N ALA A 97 10.44 -0.38 -10.80
CA ALA A 97 9.90 0.08 -9.54
C ALA A 97 8.78 1.11 -9.77
N GLU A 98 7.78 1.10 -8.91
CA GLU A 98 6.76 2.14 -8.88
C GLU A 98 7.30 3.41 -8.22
N VAL A 99 7.11 4.53 -8.89
CA VAL A 99 7.55 5.86 -8.45
C VAL A 99 6.35 6.72 -8.15
N VAL A 100 6.31 7.26 -6.97
CA VAL A 100 5.30 8.23 -6.56
C VAL A 100 5.70 9.61 -7.09
N THR A 101 5.00 10.08 -8.14
CA THR A 101 5.20 11.44 -8.66
C THR A 101 4.75 12.51 -7.64
N SER A 102 5.11 13.78 -7.86
CA SER A 102 4.66 14.88 -7.00
C SER A 102 3.14 15.03 -6.99
N GLU A 103 2.51 14.82 -8.14
CA GLU A 103 1.06 14.85 -8.30
C GLU A 103 0.40 13.67 -7.56
N ALA A 104 0.95 12.46 -7.71
CA ALA A 104 0.49 11.28 -6.97
C ALA A 104 0.59 11.49 -5.46
N ARG A 105 1.72 12.04 -4.98
CA ARG A 105 1.93 12.37 -3.57
C ARG A 105 0.85 13.32 -3.05
N THR A 106 0.56 14.39 -3.78
CA THR A 106 -0.49 15.35 -3.42
C THR A 106 -1.85 14.68 -3.22
N GLN A 107 -2.23 13.78 -4.12
CA GLN A 107 -3.48 13.03 -4.03
C GLN A 107 -3.47 12.05 -2.84
N PHE A 108 -2.36 11.36 -2.59
CA PHE A 108 -2.22 10.45 -1.46
C PHE A 108 -2.32 11.18 -0.12
N GLU A 109 -1.67 12.32 0.05
CA GLU A 109 -1.74 13.13 1.27
C GLU A 109 -3.15 13.68 1.51
N ALA A 110 -3.86 14.09 0.44
CA ALA A 110 -5.26 14.45 0.51
C ALA A 110 -6.14 13.26 0.93
N GLY A 111 -5.86 12.06 0.41
CA GLY A 111 -6.52 10.82 0.80
C GLY A 111 -6.28 10.46 2.27
N ILE A 112 -5.05 10.60 2.76
CA ILE A 112 -4.68 10.40 4.17
C ILE A 112 -5.42 11.40 5.06
N THR A 113 -5.49 12.67 4.65
CA THR A 113 -6.24 13.69 5.38
C THR A 113 -7.73 13.34 5.47
N ALA A 114 -8.34 12.88 4.37
CA ALA A 114 -9.73 12.43 4.36
C ALA A 114 -9.94 11.21 5.26
N TRP A 115 -8.99 10.26 5.27
CA TRP A 115 -9.00 9.10 6.15
C TRP A 115 -8.96 9.48 7.64
N ARG A 116 -8.10 10.40 8.03
CA ARG A 116 -8.05 10.91 9.41
C ARG A 116 -9.41 11.52 9.81
N ARG A 117 -10.05 12.28 8.89
CA ARG A 117 -11.40 12.84 9.12
C ARG A 117 -12.49 11.78 9.20
N TYR A 118 -12.37 10.69 8.43
CA TYR A 118 -13.25 9.55 8.55
C TYR A 118 -13.11 8.86 9.92
N LEU A 119 -11.89 8.62 10.39
CA LEU A 119 -11.64 7.98 11.68
C LEU A 119 -12.20 8.77 12.87
N GLU A 120 -12.21 10.12 12.79
CA GLU A 120 -12.81 10.97 13.84
C GLU A 120 -14.34 10.77 13.95
N ARG A 121 -15.00 10.20 12.94
CA ARG A 121 -16.47 10.10 12.82
C ARG A 121 -16.99 8.68 12.93
N THR A 122 -16.17 7.70 12.64
CA THR A 122 -16.57 6.29 12.68
C THR A 122 -16.11 5.60 13.96
N LYS A 123 -16.92 4.66 14.45
CA LYS A 123 -16.54 3.76 15.54
C LYS A 123 -15.97 2.43 15.04
N GLU A 124 -16.29 2.10 13.79
CA GLU A 124 -15.88 0.84 13.16
C GLU A 124 -15.22 1.14 11.80
N PRO A 125 -13.92 1.40 11.80
CA PRO A 125 -13.19 1.69 10.57
C PRO A 125 -13.32 0.58 9.52
N ASN A 126 -13.54 0.97 8.26
CA ASN A 126 -13.65 0.02 7.17
C ASN A 126 -12.29 -0.68 6.92
N PRO A 127 -12.19 -2.02 7.11
CA PRO A 127 -10.90 -2.71 7.07
C PRO A 127 -10.26 -2.74 5.67
N VAL A 128 -11.07 -2.66 4.60
CA VAL A 128 -10.55 -2.61 3.23
C VAL A 128 -9.91 -1.24 2.95
N ALA A 129 -10.56 -0.16 3.38
CA ALA A 129 -9.99 1.18 3.25
C ALA A 129 -8.75 1.34 4.13
N ALA A 130 -8.76 0.79 5.34
CA ALA A 130 -7.60 0.76 6.22
C ALA A 130 -6.39 0.08 5.56
N SER A 131 -6.60 -1.07 4.88
CA SER A 131 -5.53 -1.75 4.16
C SER A 131 -5.01 -0.95 2.95
N LEU A 132 -5.88 -0.24 2.23
CA LEU A 132 -5.46 0.64 1.13
C LEU A 132 -4.61 1.80 1.64
N ILE A 133 -5.05 2.46 2.69
CA ILE A 133 -4.31 3.54 3.35
C ILE A 133 -2.95 3.05 3.87
N ALA A 134 -2.90 1.88 4.49
CA ALA A 134 -1.64 1.29 4.95
C ALA A 134 -0.64 1.10 3.81
N GLY A 135 -1.10 0.56 2.66
CA GLY A 135 -0.27 0.44 1.47
C GLY A 135 0.18 1.79 0.92
N THR A 136 -0.69 2.80 0.93
CA THR A 136 -0.36 4.16 0.48
C THR A 136 0.72 4.80 1.37
N PHE A 137 0.57 4.73 2.68
CA PHE A 137 1.59 5.19 3.62
C PHE A 137 2.94 4.50 3.36
N PHE A 138 2.94 3.18 3.17
CA PHE A 138 4.15 2.44 2.92
C PHE A 138 4.80 2.81 1.57
N SER A 139 4.01 3.02 0.51
CA SER A 139 4.49 3.52 -0.78
C SER A 139 5.10 4.92 -0.65
N LEU A 140 4.52 5.81 0.15
CA LEU A 140 5.09 7.11 0.44
C LEU A 140 6.42 6.98 1.18
N ALA A 141 6.52 6.09 2.19
CA ALA A 141 7.76 5.81 2.90
C ALA A 141 8.88 5.32 1.96
N GLU A 142 8.56 4.40 1.02
CA GLU A 142 9.51 3.90 0.03
C GLU A 142 10.01 4.97 -0.95
N ASN A 143 9.23 6.02 -1.17
CA ASN A 143 9.52 7.14 -2.08
C ASN A 143 9.94 8.42 -1.33
N SER A 144 10.22 8.32 -0.04
CA SER A 144 10.71 9.43 0.78
C SER A 144 12.23 9.41 0.89
N SER A 145 12.84 10.58 1.03
CA SER A 145 14.29 10.74 1.11
C SER A 145 14.80 11.04 2.54
N GLY A 146 13.90 11.44 3.45
CA GLY A 146 14.22 11.79 4.83
C GLY A 146 13.79 10.73 5.83
N PHE A 147 14.66 10.41 6.82
CA PHE A 147 14.31 9.41 7.85
C PHE A 147 13.08 9.82 8.69
N GLU A 148 12.92 11.08 9.01
CA GLU A 148 11.76 11.59 9.76
C GLU A 148 10.44 11.37 8.99
N GLU A 149 10.43 11.67 7.68
CA GLU A 149 9.28 11.44 6.81
C GLU A 149 8.98 9.95 6.64
N ILE A 150 10.01 9.12 6.48
CA ILE A 150 9.87 7.66 6.41
C ILE A 150 9.26 7.11 7.70
N ASP A 151 9.71 7.57 8.86
CA ASP A 151 9.23 7.14 10.18
C ASP A 151 7.74 7.46 10.34
N GLU A 152 7.32 8.71 10.05
CA GLU A 152 5.90 9.11 10.08
C GLU A 152 5.03 8.22 9.17
N TYR A 153 5.50 7.93 7.96
CA TYR A 153 4.71 7.12 7.03
C TYR A 153 4.69 5.64 7.42
N VAL A 154 5.77 5.10 7.97
CA VAL A 154 5.81 3.70 8.43
C VAL A 154 4.92 3.51 9.67
N GLU A 155 4.92 4.45 10.62
CA GLU A 155 3.99 4.46 11.75
C GLU A 155 2.53 4.47 11.25
N GLY A 156 2.20 5.40 10.33
CA GLY A 156 0.85 5.47 9.73
C GLY A 156 0.44 4.19 9.00
N ALA A 157 1.40 3.52 8.34
CA ALA A 157 1.16 2.23 7.69
C ALA A 157 0.84 1.13 8.71
N ALA A 158 1.59 1.05 9.82
CA ALA A 158 1.39 0.07 10.88
C ALA A 158 0.02 0.28 11.57
N GLU A 159 -0.31 1.53 11.94
CA GLU A 159 -1.60 1.87 12.55
C GLU A 159 -2.79 1.51 11.65
N ALA A 160 -2.75 1.91 10.39
CA ALA A 160 -3.83 1.61 9.45
C ALA A 160 -3.95 0.10 9.19
N GLN A 161 -2.84 -0.61 9.06
CA GLN A 161 -2.85 -2.07 8.87
C GLN A 161 -3.34 -2.81 10.12
N ALA A 162 -3.09 -2.30 11.32
CA ALA A 162 -3.64 -2.85 12.55
C ALA A 162 -5.19 -2.77 12.56
N LEU A 163 -5.76 -1.65 12.11
CA LEU A 163 -7.22 -1.51 11.92
C LEU A 163 -7.74 -2.50 10.87
N ALA A 164 -7.04 -2.68 9.76
CA ALA A 164 -7.40 -3.64 8.72
C ALA A 164 -7.39 -5.08 9.25
N ALA A 165 -6.33 -5.48 9.94
CA ALA A 165 -6.16 -6.82 10.51
C ALA A 165 -7.18 -7.09 11.62
N LYS A 166 -7.50 -6.09 12.44
CA LYS A 166 -8.53 -6.19 13.47
C LYS A 166 -9.93 -6.39 12.89
N GLY A 167 -10.28 -5.62 11.87
CA GLY A 167 -11.61 -5.70 11.24
C GLY A 167 -11.78 -6.92 10.33
N ARG A 168 -10.70 -7.42 9.72
CA ARG A 168 -10.70 -8.59 8.84
C ARG A 168 -9.41 -9.40 8.98
N PRO A 169 -9.27 -10.17 10.05
CA PRO A 169 -8.06 -10.95 10.29
C PRO A 169 -7.87 -12.01 9.20
N SER A 170 -6.66 -12.05 8.63
CA SER A 170 -6.24 -13.05 7.67
C SER A 170 -4.73 -13.26 7.79
N PRO A 171 -4.19 -14.41 7.36
CA PRO A 171 -2.74 -14.63 7.36
C PRO A 171 -1.97 -13.53 6.61
N GLY A 172 -2.51 -13.08 5.46
CA GLY A 172 -1.94 -11.99 4.69
C GLY A 172 -1.96 -10.65 5.43
N ALA A 173 -3.13 -10.23 5.92
CA ALA A 173 -3.26 -8.95 6.64
C ALA A 173 -2.34 -8.87 7.87
N LEU A 174 -2.22 -9.97 8.62
CA LEU A 174 -1.35 -10.04 9.79
C LEU A 174 0.14 -10.13 9.42
N SER A 175 0.49 -10.78 8.29
CA SER A 175 1.87 -10.78 7.78
C SER A 175 2.28 -9.39 7.33
N THR A 176 1.40 -8.65 6.65
CA THR A 176 1.65 -7.25 6.26
C THR A 176 1.79 -6.35 7.50
N LEU A 177 0.94 -6.54 8.52
CA LEU A 177 1.09 -5.84 9.79
C LEU A 177 2.46 -6.12 10.42
N ALA A 178 2.88 -7.39 10.45
CA ALA A 178 4.21 -7.74 10.97
C ALA A 178 5.35 -7.02 10.25
N ILE A 179 5.24 -6.86 8.92
CA ILE A 179 6.25 -6.14 8.12
C ILE A 179 6.28 -4.67 8.54
N TYR A 180 5.14 -3.99 8.59
CA TYR A 180 5.08 -2.58 8.94
C TYR A 180 5.55 -2.31 10.36
N GLU A 181 5.14 -3.11 11.34
CA GLU A 181 5.63 -3.06 12.73
C GLU A 181 7.16 -3.27 12.83
N TYR A 182 7.75 -4.14 12.00
CA TYR A 182 9.20 -4.29 11.97
C TYR A 182 9.90 -3.02 11.49
N PHE A 183 9.40 -2.38 10.43
CA PHE A 183 9.98 -1.14 9.90
C PHE A 183 9.74 0.05 10.83
N ASP A 184 8.61 0.09 11.55
CA ASP A 184 8.33 1.02 12.64
C ASP A 184 9.23 0.82 13.88
N GLY A 185 10.05 -0.23 13.87
CA GLY A 185 10.94 -0.55 14.99
C GLY A 185 10.26 -1.34 16.12
N ASN A 186 8.98 -1.61 16.02
CA ASN A 186 8.18 -2.33 17.01
C ASN A 186 8.26 -3.85 16.80
N PHE A 187 9.47 -4.42 16.97
CA PHE A 187 9.73 -5.83 16.70
C PHE A 187 8.86 -6.80 17.54
N ALA A 188 8.44 -6.39 18.72
CA ALA A 188 7.59 -7.23 19.57
C ALA A 188 6.18 -7.36 19.00
N ALA A 189 5.58 -6.27 18.53
CA ALA A 189 4.28 -6.28 17.86
C ALA A 189 4.36 -7.03 16.52
N GLY A 190 5.43 -6.83 15.75
CA GLY A 190 5.66 -7.56 14.51
C GLY A 190 5.79 -9.08 14.72
N ASP A 191 6.53 -9.52 15.75
CA ASP A 191 6.64 -10.94 16.10
C ASP A 191 5.28 -11.51 16.55
N GLU A 192 4.46 -10.76 17.28
CA GLU A 192 3.12 -11.18 17.69
C GLU A 192 2.17 -11.26 16.49
N ALA A 193 2.17 -10.28 15.58
CA ALA A 193 1.37 -10.31 14.35
C ALA A 193 1.77 -11.51 13.46
N SER A 194 3.07 -11.79 13.34
CA SER A 194 3.59 -12.97 12.64
C SER A 194 3.08 -14.27 13.25
N LYS A 195 3.04 -14.38 14.58
CA LYS A 195 2.50 -15.53 15.29
C LYS A 195 1.00 -15.68 15.03
N GLN A 196 0.24 -14.60 15.14
CA GLN A 196 -1.20 -14.61 14.85
C GLN A 196 -1.48 -15.04 13.41
N ALA A 197 -0.69 -14.57 12.42
CA ALA A 197 -0.79 -15.02 11.04
C ALA A 197 -0.60 -16.55 10.91
N GLN A 198 0.39 -17.10 11.63
CA GLN A 198 0.65 -18.54 11.65
C GLN A 198 -0.46 -19.33 12.36
N ASP A 199 -1.15 -18.75 13.33
CA ASP A 199 -2.23 -19.43 14.05
C ASP A 199 -3.52 -19.54 13.23
N LEU A 200 -3.69 -18.69 12.21
CA LEU A 200 -4.81 -18.76 11.27
C LEU A 200 -4.64 -19.84 10.18
N VAL A 201 -3.45 -20.39 9.97
CA VAL A 201 -3.22 -21.44 8.98
C VAL A 201 -3.20 -22.83 9.64
N ARG A 202 -3.56 -23.87 8.86
CA ARG A 202 -3.82 -25.19 9.40
C ARG A 202 -2.59 -26.10 9.43
N THR A 203 -1.69 -25.93 8.47
CA THR A 203 -0.57 -26.86 8.29
C THR A 203 0.75 -26.31 8.81
N LYS A 204 1.63 -27.20 9.24
CA LYS A 204 3.01 -26.83 9.61
C LYS A 204 3.81 -26.26 8.44
N ALA A 205 3.47 -26.66 7.22
CA ALA A 205 4.12 -26.17 6.01
C ALA A 205 3.79 -24.68 5.79
N GLU A 206 2.51 -24.30 5.84
CA GLU A 206 2.05 -22.92 5.73
C GLU A 206 2.64 -22.03 6.85
N LYS A 207 2.65 -22.51 8.11
CA LYS A 207 3.29 -21.78 9.22
C LYS A 207 4.76 -21.48 8.93
N LYS A 208 5.49 -22.48 8.41
CA LYS A 208 6.91 -22.35 8.07
C LYS A 208 7.12 -21.39 6.89
N GLU A 209 6.20 -21.38 5.92
CA GLU A 209 6.22 -20.46 4.77
C GLU A 209 6.07 -19.01 5.22
N ILE A 210 5.05 -18.70 6.03
CA ILE A 210 4.87 -17.37 6.63
C ILE A 210 6.13 -16.92 7.39
N SER A 211 6.63 -17.80 8.26
CA SER A 211 7.86 -17.50 9.04
C SER A 211 9.05 -17.19 8.13
N ARG A 212 9.26 -17.99 7.07
CA ARG A 212 10.35 -17.78 6.11
C ARG A 212 10.20 -16.49 5.31
N ALA A 213 8.98 -16.17 4.88
CA ALA A 213 8.69 -14.97 4.13
C ALA A 213 8.99 -13.69 4.94
N LEU A 214 8.75 -13.70 6.26
CA LEU A 214 8.96 -12.55 7.12
C LEU A 214 10.42 -12.33 7.57
N VAL A 215 11.27 -13.38 7.51
CA VAL A 215 12.69 -13.28 7.93
C VAL A 215 13.47 -12.15 7.22
N PRO A 216 13.42 -12.01 5.88
CA PRO A 216 14.15 -10.94 5.20
C PRO A 216 13.67 -9.55 5.60
N TYR A 217 12.36 -9.33 5.73
CA TYR A 217 11.79 -8.06 6.16
C TYR A 217 12.26 -7.68 7.57
N ARG A 218 12.16 -8.60 8.52
CA ARG A 218 12.65 -8.39 9.89
C ARG A 218 14.15 -8.06 9.93
N LYS A 219 14.97 -8.70 9.10
CA LYS A 219 16.40 -8.44 8.99
C LYS A 219 16.68 -7.05 8.39
N ASN A 220 15.95 -6.70 7.32
CA ASN A 220 16.09 -5.39 6.66
C ASN A 220 15.64 -4.26 7.59
N ALA A 221 14.51 -4.42 8.25
CA ALA A 221 14.00 -3.47 9.24
C ALA A 221 15.01 -3.22 10.38
N LYS A 222 15.69 -4.27 10.90
CA LYS A 222 16.76 -4.09 11.89
C LYS A 222 17.91 -3.23 11.39
N ARG A 223 18.30 -3.40 10.12
CA ARG A 223 19.37 -2.57 9.53
C ARG A 223 18.90 -1.13 9.36
N PHE A 224 17.69 -0.95 8.82
CA PHE A 224 17.07 0.36 8.63
C PHE A 224 16.99 1.12 9.97
N ASN A 225 16.38 0.54 10.99
CA ASN A 225 16.24 1.16 12.31
C ASN A 225 17.58 1.47 12.99
N LYS A 226 18.61 0.67 12.72
CA LYS A 226 19.96 0.97 13.20
C LYS A 226 20.52 2.22 12.51
N GLN A 227 20.37 2.32 11.20
CA GLN A 227 20.84 3.46 10.40
C GLN A 227 20.09 4.76 10.76
N ALA A 228 18.76 4.69 10.95
CA ALA A 228 17.96 5.82 11.40
C ALA A 228 18.47 6.35 12.75
N LYS A 229 18.72 5.48 13.73
CA LYS A 229 19.27 5.87 15.04
C LYS A 229 20.70 6.42 14.95
N GLU A 230 21.52 5.94 14.04
CA GLU A 230 22.86 6.47 13.81
C GLU A 230 22.78 7.86 13.17
N PHE A 231 21.85 8.07 12.23
CA PHE A 231 21.57 9.37 11.63
C PHE A 231 21.08 10.38 12.66
N GLU A 232 20.09 10.05 13.48
CA GLU A 232 19.60 10.92 14.56
C GLU A 232 20.72 11.36 15.50
N LYS A 233 21.58 10.43 15.91
CA LYS A 233 22.73 10.73 16.76
C LYS A 233 23.73 11.66 16.07
N ALA A 234 23.99 11.44 14.77
CA ALA A 234 24.89 12.29 13.99
C ALA A 234 24.31 13.70 13.85
N GLN A 235 23.00 13.82 13.59
CA GLN A 235 22.30 15.10 13.49
C GLN A 235 22.34 15.87 14.82
N GLN A 236 22.08 15.20 15.95
CA GLN A 236 22.20 15.80 17.29
C GLN A 236 23.62 16.25 17.60
N SER A 237 24.63 15.49 17.13
CA SER A 237 26.07 15.81 17.40
C SER A 237 26.61 16.92 16.49
N ALA A 238 26.10 17.05 15.28
CA ALA A 238 26.59 17.97 14.25
C ALA A 238 25.91 19.35 14.25
N GLY A 239 24.95 19.58 15.14
CA GLY A 239 24.19 20.84 15.16
C GLY A 239 23.41 21.11 13.89
N GLY A 240 22.88 20.07 13.25
CA GLY A 240 21.95 20.18 12.15
C GLY A 240 22.57 20.45 10.78
N LYS A 241 23.52 19.69 10.30
CA LYS A 241 24.14 19.91 8.99
C LYS A 241 23.85 18.77 7.99
N GLU A 242 23.56 19.19 6.76
CA GLU A 242 23.32 18.42 5.54
C GLU A 242 24.39 17.35 5.23
N GLU A 243 25.65 17.57 5.65
CA GLU A 243 26.77 16.63 5.44
C GLU A 243 26.61 15.27 6.14
N ALA A 244 25.80 15.19 7.22
CA ALA A 244 25.53 13.91 7.89
C ALA A 244 24.56 13.04 7.07
N PHE A 245 23.71 13.66 6.28
CA PHE A 245 22.71 12.98 5.44
C PHE A 245 23.35 12.28 4.23
N GLU A 246 24.25 12.95 3.51
CA GLU A 246 24.94 12.36 2.35
C GLU A 246 25.82 11.16 2.74
N ASN A 247 26.46 11.21 3.90
CA ASN A 247 27.27 10.09 4.40
C ASN A 247 26.44 8.89 4.87
N ALA A 248 25.23 9.13 5.40
CA ALA A 248 24.31 8.04 5.80
C ALA A 248 23.65 7.39 4.60
N LEU A 249 23.26 8.18 3.56
CA LEU A 249 22.67 7.67 2.33
C LEU A 249 23.69 7.04 1.39
N GLY A 250 24.94 7.46 1.38
CA GLY A 250 26.02 6.86 0.60
C GLY A 250 26.26 5.38 0.93
N GLY A 251 25.86 4.93 2.13
CA GLY A 251 25.81 3.53 2.52
C GLY A 251 24.55 2.77 2.04
N LEU A 252 23.51 3.47 1.60
CA LEU A 252 22.24 2.92 1.10
C LEU A 252 22.22 2.74 -0.43
N GLY A 253 23.19 3.37 -1.15
CA GLY A 253 23.30 3.32 -2.62
C GLY A 253 23.56 1.94 -3.23
N GLY A 254 23.42 0.87 -2.45
CA GLY A 254 23.48 -0.53 -2.86
C GLY A 254 22.17 -1.27 -2.55
N GLY A 255 21.07 -0.89 -3.16
CA GLY A 255 19.90 -1.78 -3.32
C GLY A 255 19.12 -2.16 -2.06
N ALA A 256 18.74 -1.20 -1.24
CA ALA A 256 17.79 -1.45 -0.16
C ALA A 256 16.57 -0.54 -0.28
N GLY A 257 15.85 -0.65 -1.38
CA GLY A 257 14.44 -0.32 -1.39
C GLY A 257 13.74 -1.23 -0.37
N LEU A 258 12.79 -0.71 0.37
CA LEU A 258 11.98 -1.44 1.35
C LEU A 258 11.28 -2.66 0.72
N GLY A 259 11.18 -2.74 -0.62
CA GLY A 259 10.41 -3.70 -1.37
C GLY A 259 11.12 -4.63 -2.35
N ALA A 260 12.42 -4.52 -2.60
CA ALA A 260 13.07 -5.32 -3.65
C ALA A 260 13.54 -6.71 -3.16
N THR A 261 12.62 -7.61 -2.92
CA THR A 261 12.86 -9.05 -3.04
C THR A 261 11.57 -9.73 -3.49
N SER A 262 11.32 -9.69 -4.80
CA SER A 262 10.46 -10.73 -5.40
C SER A 262 11.27 -12.01 -5.51
N PRO A 263 10.65 -13.19 -5.22
CA PRO A 263 11.29 -14.48 -5.38
C PRO A 263 11.51 -14.85 -6.83
#